data_d881164ff9303f2c0ed73f2a59a0e7ac
#
_entry.id   d881164ff9303f2c0ed73f2a59a0e7ac
#
_cell.length_a   1.000
_cell.length_b   1.000
_cell.length_c   1.000
_cell.angle_alpha   90.00
_cell.angle_beta   90.00
_cell.angle_gamma   90.00
#
_symmetry.space_group_name_H-M   'P 1'
#
loop_
_entity.id
_entity.type
_entity.pdbx_description
1 polymer ?
#
loop_
_entity_poly.entity_id
_entity_poly.type
_entity_poly.pdbx_seq_one_letter_code
_entity_poly.pdbx_strand_id
1 'polypeptide(L)'
;MSINKKIFASIYDECLEIIHSSSDKAILNKEEKLNKAYKKLVENDDAELQEFYSIVHELKTYHFLKTKGLAITAQNDNKKGPDFYCEELGYIECVSVTRGEKGTECREYVENCLARKSFTYLAALPRITSVIIDKKKKFEDYLSKKTIDSQVPRIIAINTAVFSNLVSSDSMFELLLQILYGAGNQVLWVSKNPKSCIDEDEGVETYRYNDKGYKHDHLELDLAYFEKEEYQNISAIILVKNAITENNIEKNFIIFTNPLANVPINVERLRAFTVMVQRSKDDNMIRYEILKANRLSE
;
A
#
# COMPACT_ATOMS: atom_id res chain seq x y z
N MET A 1 3.59 -31.29 -8.08
CA MET A 1 3.55 -30.05 -7.27
C MET A 1 2.62 -29.09 -7.98
N SER A 2 1.59 -28.56 -7.34
CA SER A 2 0.68 -27.59 -7.98
C SER A 2 1.45 -26.32 -8.39
N ILE A 3 0.98 -25.60 -9.41
CA ILE A 3 1.60 -24.33 -9.87
C ILE A 3 1.82 -23.37 -8.70
N ASN A 4 0.86 -23.28 -7.79
CA ASN A 4 0.96 -22.42 -6.61
C ASN A 4 2.13 -22.79 -5.69
N LYS A 5 2.40 -24.06 -5.44
CA LYS A 5 3.50 -24.49 -4.58
C LYS A 5 4.89 -24.12 -5.15
N LYS A 6 5.05 -24.12 -6.48
CA LYS A 6 6.29 -23.68 -7.12
C LYS A 6 6.52 -22.17 -6.95
N ILE A 7 5.44 -21.37 -7.10
CA ILE A 7 5.52 -19.91 -6.91
C ILE A 7 5.91 -19.60 -5.47
N PHE A 8 5.27 -20.23 -4.48
CA PHE A 8 5.61 -19.99 -3.07
C PHE A 8 7.03 -20.42 -2.71
N ALA A 9 7.54 -21.52 -3.29
CA ALA A 9 8.92 -21.92 -3.11
C ALA A 9 9.88 -20.86 -3.65
N SER A 10 9.66 -20.36 -4.85
CA SER A 10 10.49 -19.28 -5.43
C SER A 10 10.48 -18.00 -4.59
N ILE A 11 9.32 -17.60 -4.08
CA ILE A 11 9.20 -16.43 -3.20
C ILE A 11 9.93 -16.64 -1.87
N TYR A 12 9.82 -17.84 -1.31
CA TYR A 12 10.51 -18.21 -0.09
C TYR A 12 12.04 -18.16 -0.26
N ASP A 13 12.56 -18.74 -1.35
CA ASP A 13 14.00 -18.72 -1.66
C ASP A 13 14.51 -17.27 -1.84
N GLU A 14 13.79 -16.43 -2.57
CA GLU A 14 14.10 -14.99 -2.71
C GLU A 14 14.13 -14.28 -1.35
N CYS A 15 13.17 -14.56 -0.46
CA CYS A 15 13.16 -13.99 0.87
C CYS A 15 14.35 -14.46 1.74
N LEU A 16 14.78 -15.71 1.60
CA LEU A 16 16.01 -16.19 2.25
C LEU A 16 17.24 -15.45 1.75
N GLU A 17 17.36 -15.20 0.44
CA GLU A 17 18.45 -14.40 -0.12
C GLU A 17 18.48 -12.98 0.45
N ILE A 18 17.31 -12.33 0.60
CA ILE A 18 17.18 -11.01 1.24
C ILE A 18 17.69 -11.07 2.69
N ILE A 19 17.27 -12.07 3.45
CA ILE A 19 17.67 -12.25 4.84
C ILE A 19 19.19 -12.47 4.94
N HIS A 20 19.75 -13.42 4.20
CA HIS A 20 21.16 -13.79 4.27
C HIS A 20 22.10 -12.71 3.73
N SER A 21 21.63 -11.85 2.84
CA SER A 21 22.39 -10.67 2.36
C SER A 21 22.32 -9.48 3.31
N SER A 22 21.46 -9.51 4.32
CA SER A 22 21.28 -8.40 5.25
C SER A 22 22.30 -8.43 6.38
N SER A 23 22.80 -7.26 6.75
CA SER A 23 23.55 -7.04 8.00
C SER A 23 22.65 -6.63 9.18
N ASP A 24 21.35 -6.40 8.92
CA ASP A 24 20.39 -5.97 9.93
C ASP A 24 19.90 -7.17 10.76
N LYS A 25 20.20 -7.14 12.05
CA LYS A 25 19.85 -8.23 12.98
C LYS A 25 18.35 -8.49 13.06
N ALA A 26 17.52 -7.46 12.92
CA ALA A 26 16.07 -7.63 12.97
C ALA A 26 15.56 -8.35 11.72
N ILE A 27 16.18 -8.15 10.56
CA ILE A 27 15.90 -8.90 9.34
C ILE A 27 16.38 -10.34 9.45
N LEU A 28 17.58 -10.59 9.97
CA LEU A 28 18.09 -11.94 10.20
C LEU A 28 17.16 -12.76 11.11
N ASN A 29 16.59 -12.14 12.14
CA ASN A 29 15.66 -12.80 13.06
C ASN A 29 14.31 -13.18 12.40
N LYS A 30 14.01 -12.71 11.19
CA LYS A 30 12.77 -13.09 10.47
C LYS A 30 12.87 -14.47 9.81
N GLU A 31 14.06 -15.07 9.71
CA GLU A 31 14.24 -16.38 9.08
C GLU A 31 13.40 -17.47 9.76
N GLU A 32 13.45 -17.55 11.09
CA GLU A 32 12.67 -18.55 11.83
C GLU A 32 11.16 -18.39 11.60
N LYS A 33 10.66 -17.14 11.59
CA LYS A 33 9.25 -16.85 11.33
C LYS A 33 8.86 -17.22 9.91
N LEU A 34 9.70 -16.87 8.92
CA LEU A 34 9.49 -17.20 7.51
C LEU A 34 9.44 -18.73 7.32
N ASN A 35 10.39 -19.47 7.89
CA ASN A 35 10.45 -20.93 7.83
C ASN A 35 9.19 -21.57 8.40
N LYS A 36 8.74 -21.09 9.57
CA LYS A 36 7.52 -21.57 10.22
C LYS A 36 6.28 -21.29 9.38
N ALA A 37 6.14 -20.07 8.88
CA ALA A 37 5.01 -19.68 8.05
C ALA A 37 4.97 -20.45 6.72
N TYR A 38 6.13 -20.63 6.08
CA TYR A 38 6.24 -21.41 4.85
C TYR A 38 5.91 -22.90 5.06
N LYS A 39 6.40 -23.50 6.14
CA LYS A 39 6.08 -24.91 6.49
C LYS A 39 4.58 -25.09 6.65
N LYS A 40 3.93 -24.23 7.41
CA LYS A 40 2.47 -24.26 7.60
C LYS A 40 1.70 -24.07 6.27
N LEU A 41 2.18 -23.17 5.39
CA LEU A 41 1.61 -22.97 4.07
C LEU A 41 1.68 -24.21 3.18
N VAL A 42 2.77 -24.98 3.28
CA VAL A 42 2.93 -26.23 2.49
C VAL A 42 2.08 -27.37 3.04
N GLU A 43 1.86 -27.40 4.35
CA GLU A 43 1.09 -28.44 5.05
C GLU A 43 -0.42 -28.17 5.03
N ASN A 44 -0.84 -26.91 5.10
CA ASN A 44 -2.26 -26.50 5.20
C ASN A 44 -2.60 -25.40 4.18
N ASP A 45 -3.40 -25.73 3.18
CA ASP A 45 -3.64 -24.89 2.01
C ASP A 45 -4.23 -23.48 2.27
N ASP A 46 -4.78 -23.14 3.45
CA ASP A 46 -5.62 -21.93 3.55
C ASP A 46 -5.36 -20.94 4.72
N ALA A 47 -4.95 -21.41 5.88
CA ALA A 47 -4.95 -20.55 7.08
C ALA A 47 -3.70 -19.66 7.22
N GLU A 48 -2.58 -20.04 6.63
CA GLU A 48 -1.25 -19.49 6.92
C GLU A 48 -0.70 -18.58 5.80
N LEU A 49 -1.44 -18.44 4.70
CA LEU A 49 -1.11 -17.52 3.61
C LEU A 49 -0.91 -16.08 4.12
N GLN A 50 -1.72 -15.68 5.10
CA GLN A 50 -1.67 -14.32 5.64
C GLN A 50 -0.37 -14.04 6.40
N GLU A 51 0.08 -14.96 7.27
CA GLU A 51 1.31 -14.80 8.03
C GLU A 51 2.50 -14.79 7.06
N PHE A 52 2.53 -15.72 6.10
CA PHE A 52 3.56 -15.76 5.07
C PHE A 52 3.61 -14.47 4.25
N TYR A 53 2.47 -13.99 3.73
CA TYR A 53 2.40 -12.75 2.98
C TYR A 53 2.82 -11.52 3.79
N SER A 54 2.53 -11.48 5.08
CA SER A 54 2.97 -10.37 5.94
C SER A 54 4.49 -10.31 6.03
N ILE A 55 5.14 -11.44 6.29
CA ILE A 55 6.61 -11.52 6.40
C ILE A 55 7.27 -11.21 5.06
N VAL A 56 6.77 -11.79 3.96
CA VAL A 56 7.25 -11.50 2.60
C VAL A 56 7.13 -10.02 2.27
N HIS A 57 6.00 -9.40 2.62
CA HIS A 57 5.80 -7.97 2.39
C HIS A 57 6.81 -7.11 3.13
N GLU A 58 7.05 -7.38 4.41
CA GLU A 58 8.05 -6.66 5.20
C GLU A 58 9.46 -6.83 4.58
N LEU A 59 9.86 -8.05 4.27
CA LEU A 59 11.18 -8.33 3.67
C LEU A 59 11.36 -7.65 2.31
N LYS A 60 10.37 -7.75 1.42
CA LYS A 60 10.43 -7.12 0.10
C LYS A 60 10.39 -5.59 0.19
N THR A 61 9.61 -5.02 1.10
CA THR A 61 9.61 -3.57 1.36
C THR A 61 10.98 -3.11 1.84
N TYR A 62 11.56 -3.78 2.81
CA TYR A 62 12.91 -3.50 3.31
C TYR A 62 13.95 -3.55 2.19
N HIS A 63 13.97 -4.65 1.44
CA HIS A 63 14.93 -4.87 0.35
C HIS A 63 14.80 -3.81 -0.74
N PHE A 64 13.57 -3.51 -1.17
CA PHE A 64 13.32 -2.50 -2.19
C PHE A 64 13.82 -1.12 -1.77
N LEU A 65 13.47 -0.66 -0.58
CA LEU A 65 13.92 0.64 -0.08
C LEU A 65 15.44 0.70 0.01
N LYS A 66 16.08 -0.39 0.45
CA LYS A 66 17.55 -0.48 0.52
C LYS A 66 18.21 -0.48 -0.85
N THR A 67 17.64 -1.16 -1.86
CA THR A 67 18.17 -1.14 -3.24
C THR A 67 18.05 0.24 -3.90
N LYS A 68 17.13 1.09 -3.42
CA LYS A 68 17.03 2.50 -3.82
C LYS A 68 18.02 3.42 -3.09
N GLY A 69 18.91 2.86 -2.30
CA GLY A 69 19.97 3.59 -1.58
C GLY A 69 19.47 4.29 -0.32
N LEU A 70 18.26 3.97 0.17
CA LEU A 70 17.72 4.61 1.37
C LEU A 70 18.33 4.00 2.65
N ALA A 71 18.58 4.87 3.64
CA ALA A 71 19.04 4.46 4.96
C ALA A 71 17.88 3.92 5.80
N ILE A 72 17.62 2.62 5.69
CA ILE A 72 16.53 1.93 6.39
C ILE A 72 17.04 1.00 7.49
N THR A 73 16.39 1.04 8.64
CA THR A 73 16.64 0.18 9.79
C THR A 73 15.36 -0.55 10.18
N ALA A 74 15.43 -1.88 10.28
CA ALA A 74 14.34 -2.68 10.79
C ALA A 74 14.29 -2.61 12.32
N GLN A 75 13.09 -2.53 12.89
CA GLN A 75 12.93 -2.57 14.34
C GLN A 75 12.79 -4.00 14.83
N ASN A 76 13.37 -4.28 15.98
CA ASN A 76 13.25 -5.60 16.62
C ASN A 76 11.80 -5.83 17.04
N ASP A 77 11.26 -7.00 16.72
CA ASP A 77 9.90 -7.44 17.08
C ASP A 77 9.59 -7.35 18.58
N ASN A 78 10.63 -7.34 19.43
CA ASN A 78 10.51 -7.17 20.88
C ASN A 78 10.33 -5.71 21.33
N LYS A 79 10.50 -4.74 20.43
CA LYS A 79 10.26 -3.33 20.71
C LYS A 79 8.88 -2.93 20.17
N LYS A 80 8.07 -2.31 21.02
CA LYS A 80 6.82 -1.69 20.57
C LYS A 80 7.15 -0.47 19.72
N GLY A 81 7.02 -0.60 18.40
CA GLY A 81 7.31 0.46 17.44
C GLY A 81 6.88 0.06 16.03
N PRO A 82 7.07 0.93 15.03
CA PRO A 82 6.83 0.65 13.63
C PRO A 82 7.82 -0.40 13.10
N ASP A 83 7.49 -1.05 11.97
CA ASP A 83 8.32 -2.13 11.42
C ASP A 83 9.69 -1.62 10.96
N PHE A 84 9.75 -0.39 10.41
CA PHE A 84 10.97 0.24 9.92
C PHE A 84 11.06 1.72 10.30
N TYR A 85 12.30 2.19 10.36
CA TYR A 85 12.65 3.60 10.29
C TYR A 85 13.56 3.84 9.08
N CYS A 86 13.24 4.86 8.30
CA CYS A 86 14.00 5.31 7.15
C CYS A 86 14.28 6.82 7.31
N GLU A 87 15.53 7.23 7.18
CA GLU A 87 15.91 8.63 7.40
C GLU A 87 15.21 9.58 6.42
N GLU A 88 14.98 9.16 5.20
CA GLU A 88 14.36 9.97 4.14
C GLU A 88 12.83 9.94 4.18
N LEU A 89 12.25 8.82 4.65
CA LEU A 89 10.81 8.56 4.59
C LEU A 89 10.12 8.68 5.95
N GLY A 90 10.83 8.41 7.05
CA GLY A 90 10.27 8.34 8.39
C GLY A 90 9.92 6.92 8.85
N TYR A 91 8.92 6.80 9.73
CA TYR A 91 8.45 5.54 10.26
C TYR A 91 7.52 4.83 9.28
N ILE A 92 7.73 3.52 9.10
CA ILE A 92 6.96 2.70 8.15
C ILE A 92 6.34 1.51 8.89
N GLU A 93 5.03 1.38 8.80
CA GLU A 93 4.25 0.23 9.22
C GLU A 93 3.78 -0.56 8.00
N CYS A 94 4.18 -1.81 7.91
CA CYS A 94 3.74 -2.73 6.87
C CYS A 94 2.43 -3.41 7.26
N VAL A 95 1.57 -3.61 6.28
CA VAL A 95 0.34 -4.38 6.46
C VAL A 95 -0.06 -5.09 5.19
N SER A 96 -0.40 -6.36 5.30
CA SER A 96 -1.04 -7.11 4.21
C SER A 96 -2.55 -7.11 4.40
N VAL A 97 -3.26 -6.76 3.35
CA VAL A 97 -4.72 -6.87 3.33
C VAL A 97 -5.10 -8.34 3.44
N THR A 98 -6.12 -8.64 4.23
CA THR A 98 -6.58 -10.01 4.50
C THR A 98 -7.97 -10.25 3.92
N ARG A 99 -8.37 -11.51 3.81
CA ARG A 99 -9.73 -11.87 3.39
C ARG A 99 -10.80 -11.53 4.44
N GLY A 100 -10.42 -11.19 5.65
CA GLY A 100 -11.31 -10.92 6.77
C GLY A 100 -11.25 -11.99 7.85
N GLU A 101 -11.95 -11.74 8.93
CA GLU A 101 -12.05 -12.68 10.05
C GLU A 101 -12.91 -13.90 9.66
N LYS A 102 -12.47 -15.09 10.05
CA LYS A 102 -13.20 -16.33 9.75
C LYS A 102 -14.60 -16.32 10.37
N GLY A 103 -15.58 -16.79 9.59
CA GLY A 103 -16.98 -16.85 10.03
C GLY A 103 -17.72 -15.51 9.93
N THR A 104 -17.15 -14.50 9.26
CA THR A 104 -17.86 -13.25 8.97
C THR A 104 -18.39 -13.22 7.54
N GLU A 105 -19.54 -12.56 7.33
CA GLU A 105 -20.12 -12.37 5.99
C GLU A 105 -19.16 -11.68 5.03
N CYS A 106 -18.35 -10.74 5.53
CA CYS A 106 -17.34 -10.07 4.74
C CYS A 106 -16.30 -11.06 4.19
N ARG A 107 -15.84 -12.00 5.01
CA ARG A 107 -14.91 -13.04 4.55
C ARG A 107 -15.54 -13.97 3.53
N GLU A 108 -16.74 -14.44 3.78
CA GLU A 108 -17.48 -15.29 2.86
C GLU A 108 -17.69 -14.61 1.51
N TYR A 109 -18.01 -13.31 1.53
CA TYR A 109 -18.15 -12.53 0.31
C TYR A 109 -16.83 -12.43 -0.48
N VAL A 110 -15.71 -12.13 0.20
CA VAL A 110 -14.38 -12.08 -0.42
C VAL A 110 -13.99 -13.44 -1.00
N GLU A 111 -14.19 -14.53 -0.26
CA GLU A 111 -13.88 -15.90 -0.72
C GLU A 111 -14.73 -16.31 -1.92
N ASN A 112 -16.01 -15.95 -1.96
CA ASN A 112 -16.87 -16.15 -3.13
C ASN A 112 -16.37 -15.38 -4.36
N CYS A 113 -15.92 -14.13 -4.19
CA CYS A 113 -15.32 -13.36 -5.27
C CYS A 113 -14.04 -14.03 -5.79
N LEU A 114 -13.17 -14.50 -4.88
CA LEU A 114 -11.93 -15.20 -5.22
C LEU A 114 -12.22 -16.51 -5.98
N ALA A 115 -13.19 -17.30 -5.52
CA ALA A 115 -13.58 -18.55 -6.16
C ALA A 115 -14.15 -18.37 -7.58
N ARG A 116 -14.92 -17.30 -7.79
CA ARG A 116 -15.51 -16.93 -9.09
C ARG A 116 -14.54 -16.18 -10.00
N LYS A 117 -13.31 -15.86 -9.53
CA LYS A 117 -12.35 -14.99 -10.21
C LYS A 117 -12.99 -13.64 -10.63
N SER A 118 -13.92 -13.15 -9.82
CA SER A 118 -14.59 -11.89 -10.04
C SER A 118 -14.14 -10.88 -8.98
N PHE A 119 -13.56 -9.77 -9.44
CA PHE A 119 -13.25 -8.65 -8.55
C PHE A 119 -14.45 -7.73 -8.44
N THR A 120 -14.75 -7.31 -7.22
CA THR A 120 -15.65 -6.19 -6.98
C THR A 120 -15.01 -5.22 -5.99
N TYR A 121 -15.21 -3.93 -6.24
CA TYR A 121 -14.84 -2.89 -5.29
C TYR A 121 -15.41 -3.14 -3.89
N LEU A 122 -16.61 -3.71 -3.84
CA LEU A 122 -17.31 -4.08 -2.60
C LEU A 122 -16.55 -5.12 -1.75
N ALA A 123 -15.70 -5.94 -2.37
CA ALA A 123 -14.86 -6.89 -1.64
C ALA A 123 -13.57 -6.25 -1.10
N ALA A 124 -12.93 -5.41 -1.90
CA ALA A 124 -11.62 -4.84 -1.57
C ALA A 124 -11.72 -3.59 -0.69
N LEU A 125 -12.67 -2.71 -0.97
CA LEU A 125 -12.86 -1.43 -0.29
C LEU A 125 -12.89 -1.57 1.23
N PRO A 126 -13.79 -2.37 1.86
CA PRO A 126 -13.87 -2.48 3.31
C PRO A 126 -12.61 -3.12 3.92
N ARG A 127 -11.89 -3.94 3.16
CA ARG A 127 -10.66 -4.57 3.64
C ARG A 127 -9.49 -3.60 3.68
N ILE A 128 -9.35 -2.77 2.65
CA ILE A 128 -8.29 -1.76 2.57
C ILE A 128 -8.55 -0.64 3.59
N THR A 129 -9.79 -0.16 3.67
CA THR A 129 -10.15 0.88 4.65
C THR A 129 -9.92 0.43 6.09
N SER A 130 -10.27 -0.84 6.42
CA SER A 130 -10.03 -1.41 7.75
C SER A 130 -8.54 -1.38 8.13
N VAL A 131 -7.64 -1.82 7.23
CA VAL A 131 -6.20 -1.84 7.56
C VAL A 131 -5.60 -0.44 7.70
N ILE A 132 -6.11 0.55 6.94
CA ILE A 132 -5.68 1.96 7.10
C ILE A 132 -6.09 2.48 8.47
N ILE A 133 -7.35 2.26 8.87
CA ILE A 133 -7.88 2.68 10.17
C ILE A 133 -7.10 2.04 11.31
N ASP A 134 -6.83 0.74 11.23
CA ASP A 134 -6.11 0.02 12.28
C ASP A 134 -4.66 0.50 12.42
N LYS A 135 -3.97 0.76 11.32
CA LYS A 135 -2.60 1.28 11.34
C LYS A 135 -2.54 2.74 11.79
N LYS A 136 -3.54 3.56 11.43
CA LYS A 136 -3.69 4.91 11.98
C LYS A 136 -3.77 4.88 13.51
N LYS A 137 -4.66 4.05 14.08
CA LYS A 137 -4.78 3.88 15.54
C LYS A 137 -3.46 3.41 16.17
N LYS A 138 -2.72 2.53 15.49
CA LYS A 138 -1.42 2.06 15.97
C LYS A 138 -0.40 3.19 16.05
N PHE A 139 -0.34 4.06 15.05
CA PHE A 139 0.52 5.25 15.09
C PHE A 139 0.09 6.24 16.19
N GLU A 140 -1.20 6.43 16.42
CA GLU A 140 -1.71 7.24 17.51
C GLU A 140 -1.29 6.69 18.90
N ASP A 141 -1.34 5.36 19.06
CA ASP A 141 -0.84 4.69 20.26
C ASP A 141 0.67 4.90 20.46
N TYR A 142 1.47 4.80 19.39
CA TYR A 142 2.90 5.08 19.45
C TYR A 142 3.21 6.53 19.86
N LEU A 143 2.49 7.49 19.28
CA LEU A 143 2.63 8.91 19.63
C LEU A 143 2.23 9.17 21.08
N SER A 144 1.10 8.62 21.54
CA SER A 144 0.62 8.78 22.91
C SER A 144 1.60 8.22 23.94
N LYS A 145 2.26 7.11 23.62
CA LYS A 145 3.27 6.45 24.46
C LYS A 145 4.68 7.02 24.28
N LYS A 146 4.85 8.00 23.38
CA LYS A 146 6.14 8.60 23.04
C LYS A 146 7.20 7.57 22.61
N THR A 147 6.79 6.50 21.95
CA THR A 147 7.69 5.47 21.42
C THR A 147 8.27 5.86 20.06
N ILE A 148 7.68 6.86 19.41
CA ILE A 148 8.16 7.46 18.17
C ILE A 148 8.19 8.99 18.30
N ASP A 149 9.02 9.64 17.48
CA ASP A 149 9.09 11.09 17.41
C ASP A 149 7.91 11.65 16.60
N SER A 150 7.22 12.64 17.16
CA SER A 150 6.08 13.31 16.53
C SER A 150 6.47 14.18 15.31
N GLN A 151 7.74 14.56 15.20
CA GLN A 151 8.28 15.36 14.09
C GLN A 151 8.78 14.54 12.90
N VAL A 152 8.64 13.23 12.97
CA VAL A 152 9.05 12.30 11.91
C VAL A 152 7.81 11.84 11.11
N PRO A 153 7.87 11.82 9.76
CA PRO A 153 6.78 11.32 8.92
C PRO A 153 6.37 9.88 9.27
N ARG A 154 5.11 9.54 9.04
CA ARG A 154 4.50 8.23 9.32
C ARG A 154 3.81 7.67 8.10
N ILE A 155 4.21 6.47 7.71
CA ILE A 155 3.83 5.83 6.45
C ILE A 155 3.21 4.47 6.73
N ILE A 156 2.13 4.16 6.02
CA ILE A 156 1.55 2.82 5.99
C ILE A 156 1.89 2.19 4.64
N ALA A 157 2.64 1.09 4.64
CA ALA A 157 2.91 0.30 3.44
C ALA A 157 1.89 -0.83 3.34
N ILE A 158 1.04 -0.80 2.31
CA ILE A 158 -0.09 -1.71 2.13
C ILE A 158 0.21 -2.71 1.03
N ASN A 159 0.15 -4.00 1.35
CA ASN A 159 0.21 -5.08 0.38
C ASN A 159 -1.20 -5.59 0.07
N THR A 160 -1.56 -5.56 -1.21
CA THR A 160 -2.87 -6.01 -1.71
C THR A 160 -2.82 -7.36 -2.43
N ALA A 161 -1.77 -8.14 -2.22
CA ALA A 161 -1.51 -9.41 -2.92
C ALA A 161 -2.67 -10.42 -2.85
N VAL A 162 -3.49 -10.38 -1.79
CA VAL A 162 -4.68 -11.23 -1.67
C VAL A 162 -5.64 -11.07 -2.86
N PHE A 163 -5.62 -9.90 -3.51
CA PHE A 163 -6.44 -9.59 -4.67
C PHE A 163 -5.68 -9.66 -6.01
N SER A 164 -4.38 -9.96 -6.02
CA SER A 164 -3.51 -9.85 -7.20
C SER A 164 -3.97 -10.66 -8.41
N ASN A 165 -4.61 -11.81 -8.17
CA ASN A 165 -5.12 -12.66 -9.25
C ASN A 165 -6.48 -12.20 -9.82
N LEU A 166 -7.08 -11.16 -9.25
CA LEU A 166 -8.43 -10.70 -9.57
C LEU A 166 -8.47 -9.28 -10.12
N VAL A 167 -7.45 -8.49 -9.85
CA VAL A 167 -7.46 -7.05 -10.07
C VAL A 167 -6.26 -6.67 -10.90
N SER A 168 -6.50 -5.89 -11.94
CA SER A 168 -5.41 -5.20 -12.61
C SER A 168 -4.74 -4.23 -11.63
N SER A 169 -3.47 -3.97 -11.86
CA SER A 169 -2.74 -2.97 -11.08
C SER A 169 -3.42 -1.60 -11.11
N ASP A 170 -4.07 -1.27 -12.22
CA ASP A 170 -4.72 0.02 -12.43
C ASP A 170 -6.00 0.16 -11.59
N SER A 171 -6.84 -0.89 -11.54
CA SER A 171 -8.05 -0.88 -10.70
C SER A 171 -7.75 -0.77 -9.21
N MET A 172 -6.62 -1.32 -8.74
CA MET A 172 -6.19 -1.16 -7.34
C MET A 172 -5.68 0.25 -7.07
N PHE A 173 -5.00 0.84 -8.03
CA PHE A 173 -4.56 2.24 -7.98
C PHE A 173 -5.77 3.19 -7.90
N GLU A 174 -6.75 3.05 -8.78
CA GLU A 174 -7.99 3.84 -8.77
C GLU A 174 -8.75 3.68 -7.45
N LEU A 175 -8.83 2.46 -6.92
CA LEU A 175 -9.48 2.23 -5.63
C LEU A 175 -8.78 2.98 -4.49
N LEU A 176 -7.45 3.03 -4.47
CA LEU A 176 -6.73 3.81 -3.48
C LEU A 176 -6.87 5.32 -3.68
N LEU A 177 -6.92 5.80 -4.90
CA LEU A 177 -7.25 7.21 -5.17
C LEU A 177 -8.62 7.58 -4.58
N GLN A 178 -9.61 6.71 -4.75
CA GLN A 178 -10.94 6.93 -4.17
C GLN A 178 -10.90 6.92 -2.64
N ILE A 179 -10.24 5.93 -2.03
CA ILE A 179 -10.16 5.80 -0.57
C ILE A 179 -9.46 6.99 0.05
N LEU A 180 -8.34 7.43 -0.52
CA LEU A 180 -7.49 8.42 0.10
C LEU A 180 -7.92 9.86 -0.17
N TYR A 181 -8.38 10.11 -1.39
CA TYR A 181 -8.64 11.49 -1.82
C TYR A 181 -10.08 11.72 -2.29
N GLY A 182 -10.91 10.69 -2.36
CA GLY A 182 -12.24 10.80 -2.92
C GLY A 182 -12.26 10.94 -4.44
N ALA A 183 -11.24 10.42 -5.13
CA ALA A 183 -11.22 10.45 -6.59
C ALA A 183 -12.24 9.43 -7.14
N GLY A 184 -13.30 9.94 -7.75
CA GLY A 184 -14.33 9.15 -8.44
C GLY A 184 -13.93 8.86 -9.89
N ASN A 185 -14.84 9.08 -10.83
CA ASN A 185 -14.59 8.85 -12.25
C ASN A 185 -13.61 9.88 -12.82
N GLN A 186 -12.67 9.41 -13.64
CA GLN A 186 -11.76 10.27 -14.38
C GLN A 186 -12.54 11.17 -15.35
N VAL A 187 -12.15 12.45 -15.42
CA VAL A 187 -12.73 13.44 -16.31
C VAL A 187 -11.81 13.65 -17.51
N LEU A 188 -12.29 13.29 -18.68
CA LEU A 188 -11.59 13.56 -19.93
C LEU A 188 -12.13 14.84 -20.53
N TRP A 189 -11.29 15.85 -20.70
CA TRP A 189 -11.64 17.09 -21.39
C TRP A 189 -11.51 16.90 -22.89
N VAL A 190 -12.62 16.95 -23.61
CA VAL A 190 -12.64 16.91 -25.08
C VAL A 190 -12.84 18.33 -25.61
N SER A 191 -11.80 18.90 -26.21
CA SER A 191 -11.94 20.20 -26.89
C SER A 191 -12.80 20.06 -28.13
N LYS A 192 -13.79 20.92 -28.27
CA LYS A 192 -14.59 21.04 -29.52
C LYS A 192 -13.79 21.66 -30.67
N ASN A 193 -12.66 22.30 -30.37
CA ASN A 193 -11.76 22.88 -31.36
C ASN A 193 -10.40 22.22 -31.31
N PRO A 194 -10.05 21.37 -32.29
CA PRO A 194 -8.77 20.64 -32.29
C PRO A 194 -7.52 21.56 -32.38
N LYS A 195 -7.70 22.85 -32.61
CA LYS A 195 -6.61 23.84 -32.59
C LYS A 195 -6.41 24.49 -31.23
N SER A 196 -7.31 24.33 -30.30
CA SER A 196 -7.19 24.75 -28.90
C SER A 196 -6.99 23.51 -28.00
N CYS A 197 -5.97 22.69 -28.28
CA CYS A 197 -5.46 21.81 -27.26
C CYS A 197 -5.02 22.72 -26.11
N ILE A 198 -5.79 22.69 -25.02
CA ILE A 198 -5.28 23.17 -23.75
C ILE A 198 -4.01 22.34 -23.55
N ASP A 199 -2.86 22.97 -23.38
CA ASP A 199 -1.67 22.31 -22.87
C ASP A 199 -2.06 21.75 -21.50
N GLU A 200 -2.60 20.51 -21.50
CA GLU A 200 -2.76 19.75 -20.28
C GLU A 200 -1.31 19.52 -19.82
N ASP A 201 -0.98 20.05 -18.65
CA ASP A 201 0.30 19.79 -18.02
C ASP A 201 0.52 18.28 -18.04
N GLU A 202 1.51 17.83 -18.81
CA GLU A 202 1.78 16.41 -19.02
C GLU A 202 1.89 15.71 -17.67
N GLY A 203 0.98 14.78 -17.36
CA GLY A 203 0.95 13.99 -16.14
C GLY A 203 -0.05 14.46 -15.07
N VAL A 204 -0.86 15.50 -15.33
CA VAL A 204 -1.96 15.90 -14.44
C VAL A 204 -3.25 15.19 -14.85
N GLU A 205 -3.83 14.45 -13.93
CA GLU A 205 -5.10 13.75 -14.12
C GLU A 205 -6.19 14.43 -13.30
N THR A 206 -7.39 14.55 -13.88
CA THR A 206 -8.55 15.17 -13.23
C THR A 206 -9.63 14.13 -12.98
N TYR A 207 -10.17 14.12 -11.77
CA TYR A 207 -11.22 13.21 -11.33
C TYR A 207 -12.40 13.97 -10.73
N ARG A 208 -13.61 13.38 -10.81
CA ARG A 208 -14.75 13.87 -10.02
C ARG A 208 -14.52 13.54 -8.56
N TYR A 209 -14.84 14.49 -7.68
CA TYR A 209 -14.81 14.23 -6.25
C TYR A 209 -15.98 13.34 -5.82
N ASN A 210 -15.68 12.27 -5.06
CA ASN A 210 -16.67 11.40 -4.46
C ASN A 210 -16.07 10.79 -3.17
N ASP A 211 -16.51 11.26 -2.02
CA ASP A 211 -16.04 10.83 -0.71
C ASP A 211 -16.84 9.65 -0.12
N LYS A 212 -17.69 9.02 -0.92
CA LYS A 212 -18.54 7.91 -0.51
C LYS A 212 -18.20 6.61 -1.24
N GLY A 213 -18.25 5.52 -0.51
CA GLY A 213 -18.16 4.17 -1.03
C GLY A 213 -19.18 3.27 -0.35
N TYR A 214 -19.25 2.01 -0.76
CA TYR A 214 -20.22 1.05 -0.22
C TYR A 214 -19.57 -0.28 0.11
N LYS A 215 -20.06 -0.94 1.16
CA LYS A 215 -19.77 -2.34 1.46
C LYS A 215 -20.66 -3.26 0.65
N HIS A 216 -20.39 -4.56 0.73
CA HIS A 216 -21.19 -5.61 0.10
C HIS A 216 -22.65 -5.65 0.58
N ASP A 217 -22.92 -5.17 1.78
CA ASP A 217 -24.25 -5.03 2.40
C ASP A 217 -24.93 -3.68 2.11
N HIS A 218 -24.41 -2.92 1.14
CA HIS A 218 -24.83 -1.56 0.76
C HIS A 218 -24.70 -0.50 1.86
N LEU A 219 -24.03 -0.78 2.97
CA LEU A 219 -23.71 0.23 3.97
C LEU A 219 -22.66 1.20 3.39
N GLU A 220 -22.96 2.49 3.56
CA GLU A 220 -22.08 3.57 3.13
C GLU A 220 -20.77 3.58 3.94
N LEU A 221 -19.67 3.83 3.25
CA LEU A 221 -18.36 4.07 3.81
C LEU A 221 -17.91 5.48 3.49
N ASP A 222 -17.46 6.15 4.50
CA ASP A 222 -16.86 7.46 4.40
C ASP A 222 -15.41 7.31 3.93
N LEU A 223 -15.07 7.93 2.81
CA LEU A 223 -13.77 7.85 2.14
C LEU A 223 -13.04 9.20 2.20
N ALA A 224 -12.13 9.46 1.27
CA ALA A 224 -11.33 10.68 1.20
C ALA A 224 -10.53 10.93 2.49
N TYR A 225 -9.82 9.92 2.97
CA TYR A 225 -9.12 9.97 4.25
C TYR A 225 -8.11 11.10 4.36
N PHE A 226 -7.40 11.41 3.29
CA PHE A 226 -6.42 12.48 3.27
C PHE A 226 -7.03 13.90 3.21
N GLU A 227 -8.36 13.99 3.11
CA GLU A 227 -9.12 15.23 3.23
C GLU A 227 -9.63 15.49 4.66
N LYS A 228 -9.34 14.59 5.61
CA LYS A 228 -9.86 14.63 6.98
C LYS A 228 -8.75 14.92 7.99
N GLU A 229 -9.04 15.82 8.92
CA GLU A 229 -8.11 16.19 9.99
C GLU A 229 -7.65 14.99 10.81
N GLU A 230 -8.51 14.03 11.02
CA GLU A 230 -8.19 12.83 11.81
C GLU A 230 -7.11 11.94 11.19
N TYR A 231 -6.75 12.14 9.90
CA TYR A 231 -5.67 11.43 9.21
C TYR A 231 -4.39 12.25 9.05
N GLN A 232 -4.30 13.46 9.59
CA GLN A 232 -3.11 14.32 9.52
C GLN A 232 -1.87 13.69 10.17
N ASN A 233 -2.05 12.71 11.03
CA ASN A 233 -0.95 11.93 11.61
C ASN A 233 -0.33 10.90 10.66
N ILE A 234 -0.92 10.68 9.46
CA ILE A 234 -0.37 9.82 8.42
C ILE A 234 0.17 10.70 7.30
N SER A 235 1.46 10.56 7.00
CA SER A 235 2.16 11.40 6.02
C SER A 235 1.99 10.88 4.60
N ALA A 236 1.91 9.55 4.44
CA ALA A 236 1.67 8.90 3.15
C ALA A 236 1.21 7.46 3.31
N ILE A 237 0.70 6.91 2.20
CA ILE A 237 0.49 5.48 2.03
C ILE A 237 1.34 5.00 0.86
N ILE A 238 2.02 3.88 1.03
CA ILE A 238 2.71 3.15 -0.02
C ILE A 238 1.83 1.98 -0.44
N LEU A 239 1.43 1.96 -1.70
CA LEU A 239 0.86 0.76 -2.30
C LEU A 239 1.99 -0.15 -2.79
N VAL A 240 2.03 -1.35 -2.27
CA VAL A 240 2.90 -2.42 -2.75
C VAL A 240 2.06 -3.39 -3.58
N LYS A 241 2.07 -3.18 -4.91
CA LYS A 241 1.34 -4.03 -5.85
C LYS A 241 2.13 -5.32 -6.05
N ASN A 242 1.47 -6.47 -6.09
CA ASN A 242 2.00 -7.75 -6.59
C ASN A 242 3.46 -8.10 -6.21
N ALA A 243 4.01 -7.50 -5.14
CA ALA A 243 5.39 -7.70 -4.70
C ALA A 243 5.75 -9.18 -4.48
N ILE A 244 4.77 -10.06 -4.53
CA ILE A 244 4.91 -11.48 -4.24
C ILE A 244 5.22 -12.29 -5.51
N THR A 245 4.82 -11.83 -6.70
CA THR A 245 4.90 -12.66 -7.92
C THR A 245 5.71 -12.07 -9.06
N GLU A 246 6.12 -10.81 -9.00
CA GLU A 246 6.79 -10.13 -10.12
C GLU A 246 8.22 -9.70 -9.77
N ASN A 247 9.16 -10.02 -10.66
CA ASN A 247 10.57 -9.61 -10.55
C ASN A 247 10.79 -8.10 -10.74
N ASN A 248 9.74 -7.32 -11.04
CA ASN A 248 9.84 -5.88 -11.29
C ASN A 248 9.20 -5.09 -10.15
N ILE A 249 9.86 -5.06 -9.00
CA ILE A 249 9.39 -4.37 -7.79
C ILE A 249 9.21 -2.86 -8.04
N GLU A 250 9.97 -2.24 -8.93
CA GLU A 250 9.95 -0.78 -9.16
C GLU A 250 8.61 -0.24 -9.63
N LYS A 251 7.92 -0.96 -10.50
CA LYS A 251 6.58 -0.57 -11.00
C LYS A 251 5.48 -0.83 -9.97
N ASN A 252 5.81 -1.52 -8.89
CA ASN A 252 4.86 -2.00 -7.90
C ASN A 252 4.81 -1.13 -6.63
N PHE A 253 5.67 -0.12 -6.51
CA PHE A 253 5.66 0.84 -5.40
C PHE A 253 5.13 2.19 -5.85
N ILE A 254 3.99 2.58 -5.30
CA ILE A 254 3.41 3.90 -5.52
C ILE A 254 3.20 4.57 -4.18
N ILE A 255 3.69 5.79 -4.05
CA ILE A 255 3.56 6.60 -2.83
C ILE A 255 2.43 7.62 -3.03
N PHE A 256 1.43 7.57 -2.18
CA PHE A 256 0.33 8.53 -2.10
C PHE A 256 0.61 9.49 -0.95
N THR A 257 0.87 10.76 -1.23
CA THR A 257 1.19 11.76 -0.21
C THR A 257 -0.07 12.37 0.40
N ASN A 258 -0.07 12.59 1.71
CA ASN A 258 -1.17 13.28 2.39
C ASN A 258 -0.91 14.80 2.38
N PRO A 259 -1.73 15.60 1.67
CA PRO A 259 -1.56 17.05 1.60
C PRO A 259 -1.82 17.75 2.95
N LEU A 260 -2.58 17.13 3.84
CA LEU A 260 -2.91 17.66 5.16
C LEU A 260 -2.03 17.11 6.28
N ALA A 261 -0.97 16.36 5.95
CA ALA A 261 -0.12 15.76 6.96
C ALA A 261 0.53 16.80 7.90
N ASN A 262 0.47 16.56 9.20
CA ASN A 262 1.18 17.36 10.21
C ASN A 262 2.71 17.37 9.98
N VAL A 263 3.23 16.25 9.47
CA VAL A 263 4.64 16.10 9.08
C VAL A 263 4.67 15.54 7.66
N PRO A 264 4.71 16.40 6.63
CA PRO A 264 4.70 15.96 5.24
C PRO A 264 6.01 15.26 4.85
N ILE A 265 5.93 14.38 3.86
CA ILE A 265 7.12 13.80 3.24
C ILE A 265 7.73 14.82 2.28
N ASN A 266 9.07 14.89 2.25
CA ASN A 266 9.77 15.67 1.24
C ASN A 266 9.74 14.90 -0.10
N VAL A 267 8.86 15.34 -1.02
CA VAL A 267 8.65 14.71 -2.32
C VAL A 267 9.92 14.73 -3.20
N GLU A 268 10.76 15.75 -3.07
CA GLU A 268 12.02 15.84 -3.85
C GLU A 268 13.01 14.72 -3.52
N ARG A 269 12.94 14.17 -2.30
CA ARG A 269 13.74 13.00 -1.90
C ARG A 269 13.21 11.69 -2.47
N LEU A 270 12.00 11.70 -3.04
CA LEU A 270 11.31 10.53 -3.58
C LEU A 270 11.53 10.32 -5.08
N ARG A 271 12.54 10.94 -5.68
CA ARG A 271 12.82 10.89 -7.15
C ARG A 271 12.96 9.48 -7.71
N ALA A 272 13.31 8.50 -6.88
CA ALA A 272 13.43 7.09 -7.27
C ALA A 272 12.09 6.34 -7.29
N PHE A 273 10.96 7.01 -6.97
CA PHE A 273 9.65 6.40 -6.80
C PHE A 273 8.61 7.03 -7.72
N THR A 274 7.53 6.29 -7.98
CA THR A 274 6.31 6.88 -8.50
C THR A 274 5.54 7.50 -7.34
N VAL A 275 5.28 8.81 -7.40
CA VAL A 275 4.64 9.56 -6.32
C VAL A 275 3.38 10.23 -6.85
N MET A 276 2.28 10.11 -6.11
CA MET A 276 1.03 10.84 -6.33
C MET A 276 0.98 12.06 -5.45
N VAL A 277 0.81 13.21 -6.07
CA VAL A 277 0.70 14.51 -5.38
C VAL A 277 -0.60 15.18 -5.78
N GLN A 278 -1.43 15.53 -4.80
CA GLN A 278 -2.60 16.35 -5.05
C GLN A 278 -2.16 17.77 -5.40
N ARG A 279 -2.66 18.32 -6.53
CA ARG A 279 -2.33 19.68 -7.01
C ARG A 279 -3.40 20.69 -6.64
N SER A 280 -4.66 20.34 -6.83
CA SER A 280 -5.78 21.20 -6.47
C SER A 280 -7.05 20.40 -6.23
N LYS A 281 -7.95 21.00 -5.50
CA LYS A 281 -9.29 20.47 -5.24
C LYS A 281 -10.30 21.60 -5.28
N ASP A 282 -11.46 21.36 -5.88
CA ASP A 282 -12.68 22.13 -5.71
C ASP A 282 -13.83 21.21 -5.32
N ASP A 283 -15.02 21.73 -5.11
CA ASP A 283 -16.17 20.96 -4.60
C ASP A 283 -16.56 19.76 -5.46
N ASN A 284 -16.18 19.77 -6.74
CA ASN A 284 -16.61 18.77 -7.72
C ASN A 284 -15.45 17.99 -8.35
N MET A 285 -14.24 18.51 -8.30
CA MET A 285 -13.10 17.95 -9.00
C MET A 285 -11.82 17.99 -8.17
N ILE A 286 -10.99 17.00 -8.41
CA ILE A 286 -9.68 16.88 -7.77
C ILE A 286 -8.63 16.58 -8.84
N ARG A 287 -7.48 17.23 -8.75
CA ARG A 287 -6.38 17.12 -9.70
C ARG A 287 -5.16 16.54 -9.02
N TYR A 288 -4.56 15.53 -9.64
CA TYR A 288 -3.33 14.88 -9.21
C TYR A 288 -2.26 15.00 -10.26
N GLU A 289 -1.03 15.04 -9.81
CA GLU A 289 0.15 14.83 -10.62
C GLU A 289 0.80 13.51 -10.24
N ILE A 290 1.16 12.72 -11.26
CA ILE A 290 1.93 11.49 -11.12
C ILE A 290 3.39 11.81 -11.45
N LEU A 291 4.23 11.92 -10.43
CA LEU A 291 5.67 12.06 -10.57
C LEU A 291 6.27 10.68 -10.80
N LYS A 292 6.74 10.40 -12.03
CA LYS A 292 7.36 9.12 -12.39
C LYS A 292 8.86 9.15 -12.12
N ALA A 293 9.42 8.05 -11.61
CA ALA A 293 10.83 7.91 -11.25
C ALA A 293 11.83 8.31 -12.37
N ASN A 294 11.45 8.17 -13.63
CA ASN A 294 12.34 8.40 -14.78
C ASN A 294 12.26 9.83 -15.39
N ARG A 295 11.39 10.72 -14.91
CA ARG A 295 11.29 12.11 -15.42
C ARG A 295 12.14 13.11 -14.65
N LEU A 296 12.87 12.68 -13.63
CA LEU A 296 13.66 13.54 -12.76
C LEU A 296 15.16 13.52 -13.09
N SER A 297 15.56 12.90 -14.22
CA SER A 297 16.95 12.83 -14.71
C SER A 297 17.22 13.74 -15.92
N GLU A 298 16.29 14.59 -16.30
CA GLU A 298 16.47 15.69 -17.25
C GLU A 298 16.34 17.03 -16.51
#